data_5779a3deb36d0a8c5bf54d23f6e8431e
#
_entry.id   5779a3deb36d0a8c5bf54d23f6e8431e
#
_cell.length_a   1.000
_cell.length_b   1.000
_cell.length_c   1.000
_cell.angle_alpha   90.00
_cell.angle_beta   90.00
_cell.angle_gamma   90.00
#
_symmetry.space_group_name_H-M   'P 1'
#
loop_
_entity.id
_entity.type
_entity.pdbx_description
1 polymer ?
#
loop_
_entity_poly.entity_id
_entity_poly.type
_entity_poly.pdbx_seq_one_letter_code
_entity_poly.pdbx_strand_id
1 'polypeptide(L)'
;VMPALLRLAVVDMGYLGRHTGSMIALSTVGSLAGTWGTAFFLLSWLGTQTLVASLGVLQLLLGLLWLQQGSGKVTKVTGLLLAGLLILSWQLFGQAAPVAGLVYQEDSPYQQVRVRDDDLFRYLVLDRTWHAVMWRSDPATLFLPYSQLMVAAVALTPDPKRGLILGHGGGSLAKWLAQVWPELELDVVEFDPVVVRMAQEYFEYHPPANHHVFVKDARVFVRDTEVKYDVIWVDAFARHLIPFHLTTVEFFSELRSRLNPNGVLALNLASSGEGGDLQRASAVVQTLKTAFPTLESFGVKGPWRAHQTTAENLIFFGGGPIDTMPYDEVVKRIQSHVEARRLPPEATALLAARRTQPWSPGLTLTDDYTPYDLLIGSHAVEMSPEGKALP
;
A
#
# COMPACT_ATOMS: atom_id res chain seq x y z
N VAL A 1 23.56 -29.53 12.30
CA VAL A 1 22.64 -30.68 12.23
C VAL A 1 23.20 -31.75 11.29
N MET A 2 23.56 -31.43 10.05
CA MET A 2 24.05 -32.38 9.03
C MET A 2 25.22 -33.28 9.51
N PRO A 3 26.31 -32.77 10.11
CA PRO A 3 27.40 -33.62 10.60
C PRO A 3 26.99 -34.60 11.71
N ALA A 4 26.04 -34.23 12.55
CA ALA A 4 25.52 -35.10 13.62
C ALA A 4 24.63 -36.21 13.04
N LEU A 5 23.81 -35.93 12.06
CA LEU A 5 22.99 -36.92 11.36
C LEU A 5 23.86 -37.91 10.57
N LEU A 6 24.93 -37.43 9.93
CA LEU A 6 25.88 -38.28 9.23
C LEU A 6 26.59 -39.25 10.20
N ARG A 7 26.99 -38.80 11.38
CA ARG A 7 27.58 -39.65 12.40
C ARG A 7 26.66 -40.78 12.89
N LEU A 8 25.35 -40.50 12.94
CA LEU A 8 24.34 -41.50 13.34
C LEU A 8 23.98 -42.48 12.22
N ALA A 9 24.05 -42.05 10.99
CA ALA A 9 23.60 -42.81 9.81
C ALA A 9 24.72 -43.70 9.20
N VAL A 10 26.00 -43.37 9.46
CA VAL A 10 27.15 -44.08 8.85
C VAL A 10 27.65 -45.10 9.81
N VAL A 11 27.30 -46.36 9.59
CA VAL A 11 27.81 -47.55 10.30
C VAL A 11 29.04 -48.15 9.62
N ASP A 12 29.17 -47.97 8.28
CA ASP A 12 30.27 -48.47 7.48
C ASP A 12 30.80 -47.37 6.53
N MET A 13 32.13 -47.18 6.57
CA MET A 13 32.81 -46.15 5.74
C MET A 13 32.71 -46.41 4.25
N GLY A 14 32.47 -47.66 3.83
CA GLY A 14 32.30 -48.01 2.42
C GLY A 14 31.04 -47.40 1.77
N TYR A 15 30.03 -47.05 2.55
CA TYR A 15 28.77 -46.43 2.10
C TYR A 15 28.66 -44.95 2.36
N LEU A 16 29.72 -44.30 2.88
CA LEU A 16 29.71 -42.91 3.30
C LEU A 16 29.21 -41.95 2.20
N GLY A 17 29.71 -42.12 0.97
CA GLY A 17 29.35 -41.29 -0.19
C GLY A 17 27.87 -41.39 -0.55
N ARG A 18 27.33 -42.62 -0.53
CA ARG A 18 25.90 -42.86 -0.87
C ARG A 18 24.95 -42.27 0.19
N HIS A 19 25.27 -42.47 1.48
CA HIS A 19 24.46 -41.89 2.57
C HIS A 19 24.55 -40.38 2.59
N THR A 20 25.71 -39.80 2.38
CA THR A 20 25.89 -38.35 2.30
C THR A 20 25.12 -37.77 1.11
N GLY A 21 25.22 -38.40 -0.06
CA GLY A 21 24.49 -37.96 -1.25
C GLY A 21 22.96 -38.00 -1.07
N SER A 22 22.43 -39.10 -0.51
CA SER A 22 20.97 -39.20 -0.26
C SER A 22 20.49 -38.20 0.79
N MET A 23 21.27 -37.91 1.85
CA MET A 23 20.92 -36.91 2.83
C MET A 23 20.92 -35.47 2.27
N ILE A 24 21.90 -35.15 1.41
CA ILE A 24 21.95 -33.88 0.71
C ILE A 24 20.75 -33.75 -0.23
N ALA A 25 20.46 -34.76 -1.04
CA ALA A 25 19.31 -34.77 -1.92
C ALA A 25 17.99 -34.58 -1.17
N LEU A 26 17.77 -35.31 -0.07
CA LEU A 26 16.59 -35.21 0.75
C LEU A 26 16.46 -33.80 1.39
N SER A 27 17.58 -33.24 1.87
CA SER A 27 17.64 -31.89 2.43
C SER A 27 17.25 -30.83 1.36
N THR A 28 17.75 -30.97 0.13
CA THR A 28 17.44 -30.07 -0.97
C THR A 28 15.97 -30.14 -1.35
N VAL A 29 15.42 -31.36 -1.50
CA VAL A 29 13.99 -31.56 -1.78
C VAL A 29 13.12 -30.98 -0.66
N GLY A 30 13.49 -31.23 0.61
CA GLY A 30 12.78 -30.69 1.76
C GLY A 30 12.85 -29.16 1.82
N SER A 31 13.99 -28.56 1.50
CA SER A 31 14.15 -27.10 1.43
C SER A 31 13.28 -26.48 0.33
N LEU A 32 13.30 -27.07 -0.88
CA LEU A 32 12.44 -26.61 -1.98
C LEU A 32 10.96 -26.72 -1.62
N ALA A 33 10.53 -27.90 -1.14
CA ALA A 33 9.14 -28.13 -0.74
C ALA A 33 8.71 -27.19 0.40
N GLY A 34 9.59 -26.96 1.39
CA GLY A 34 9.36 -26.04 2.49
C GLY A 34 9.23 -24.58 2.03
N THR A 35 10.12 -24.13 1.15
CA THR A 35 10.08 -22.77 0.60
C THR A 35 8.79 -22.54 -0.21
N TRP A 36 8.48 -23.45 -1.13
CA TRP A 36 7.27 -23.38 -1.95
C TRP A 36 5.99 -23.48 -1.10
N GLY A 37 5.94 -24.48 -0.21
CA GLY A 37 4.80 -24.67 0.68
C GLY A 37 4.55 -23.44 1.58
N THR A 38 5.62 -22.85 2.11
CA THR A 38 5.51 -21.64 2.92
C THR A 38 5.06 -20.44 2.10
N ALA A 39 5.71 -20.18 0.97
CA ALA A 39 5.43 -18.97 0.18
C ALA A 39 4.03 -18.96 -0.44
N PHE A 40 3.56 -20.09 -0.96
CA PHE A 40 2.32 -20.15 -1.72
C PHE A 40 1.09 -20.62 -0.92
N PHE A 41 1.30 -21.28 0.21
CA PHE A 41 0.18 -21.83 1.00
C PHE A 41 0.18 -21.38 2.46
N LEU A 42 1.27 -21.61 3.21
CA LEU A 42 1.23 -21.42 4.65
C LEU A 42 1.13 -19.94 5.06
N LEU A 43 1.80 -19.04 4.35
CA LEU A 43 1.71 -17.59 4.62
C LEU A 43 0.28 -17.07 4.39
N SER A 44 -0.39 -17.54 3.33
CA SER A 44 -1.75 -17.12 2.99
C SER A 44 -2.80 -17.65 3.97
N TRP A 45 -2.56 -18.83 4.59
CA TRP A 45 -3.54 -19.47 5.47
C TRP A 45 -3.34 -19.14 6.94
N LEU A 46 -2.10 -19.03 7.39
CA LEU A 46 -1.77 -18.91 8.81
C LEU A 46 -1.36 -17.48 9.21
N GLY A 47 -0.97 -16.66 8.25
CA GLY A 47 -0.32 -15.38 8.54
C GLY A 47 1.09 -15.56 9.13
N THR A 48 1.89 -14.49 9.13
CA THR A 48 3.31 -14.54 9.49
C THR A 48 3.51 -14.89 10.98
N GLN A 49 2.70 -14.34 11.88
CA GLN A 49 2.85 -14.55 13.32
C GLN A 49 2.56 -16.00 13.72
N THR A 50 1.44 -16.55 13.24
CA THR A 50 1.04 -17.94 13.50
C THR A 50 2.04 -18.92 12.91
N LEU A 51 2.57 -18.63 11.71
CA LEU A 51 3.57 -19.46 11.05
C LEU A 51 4.87 -19.52 11.87
N VAL A 52 5.38 -18.37 12.31
CA VAL A 52 6.59 -18.31 13.16
C VAL A 52 6.39 -19.05 14.47
N ALA A 53 5.24 -18.86 15.13
CA ALA A 53 4.90 -19.58 16.35
C ALA A 53 4.82 -21.11 16.12
N SER A 54 4.18 -21.54 15.03
CA SER A 54 4.05 -22.96 14.66
C SER A 54 5.42 -23.61 14.40
N LEU A 55 6.31 -22.90 13.69
CA LEU A 55 7.69 -23.35 13.47
C LEU A 55 8.46 -23.48 14.79
N GLY A 56 8.28 -22.52 15.72
CA GLY A 56 8.86 -22.58 17.06
C GLY A 56 8.39 -23.80 17.84
N VAL A 57 7.09 -24.08 17.82
CA VAL A 57 6.53 -25.27 18.46
C VAL A 57 7.06 -26.56 17.82
N LEU A 58 7.13 -26.63 16.51
CA LEU A 58 7.67 -27.79 15.79
C LEU A 58 9.14 -28.03 16.15
N GLN A 59 9.96 -26.99 16.22
CA GLN A 59 11.37 -27.09 16.63
C GLN A 59 11.51 -27.57 18.06
N LEU A 60 10.65 -27.11 18.99
CA LEU A 60 10.57 -27.59 20.37
C LEU A 60 10.28 -29.08 20.44
N LEU A 61 9.27 -29.55 19.70
CA LEU A 61 8.88 -30.95 19.67
C LEU A 61 10.02 -31.83 19.14
N LEU A 62 10.66 -31.43 18.05
CA LEU A 62 11.83 -32.11 17.50
C LEU A 62 13.00 -32.14 18.48
N GLY A 63 13.26 -31.04 19.19
CA GLY A 63 14.28 -30.94 20.24
C GLY A 63 14.01 -31.89 21.43
N LEU A 64 12.74 -31.95 21.85
CA LEU A 64 12.32 -32.87 22.94
C LEU A 64 12.46 -34.34 22.53
N LEU A 65 12.06 -34.70 21.31
CA LEU A 65 12.24 -36.05 20.76
C LEU A 65 13.73 -36.44 20.73
N TRP A 66 14.59 -35.51 20.34
CA TRP A 66 16.05 -35.74 20.32
C TRP A 66 16.65 -35.88 21.72
N LEU A 67 16.13 -35.16 22.72
CA LEU A 67 16.50 -35.29 24.11
C LEU A 67 16.17 -36.68 24.71
N GLN A 68 15.05 -37.27 24.31
CA GLN A 68 14.67 -38.62 24.76
C GLN A 68 15.60 -39.69 24.23
N GLN A 69 16.23 -39.52 23.08
CA GLN A 69 17.14 -40.47 22.46
C GLN A 69 18.59 -40.31 22.95
N GLY A 70 18.96 -39.15 23.47
CA GLY A 70 20.33 -38.84 23.91
C GLY A 70 20.55 -39.03 25.41
N SER A 71 21.48 -39.92 25.80
CA SER A 71 21.83 -40.16 27.23
C SER A 71 22.92 -39.22 27.76
N GLY A 72 23.47 -38.31 26.94
CA GLY A 72 24.60 -37.45 27.31
C GLY A 72 24.20 -36.17 28.05
N LYS A 73 25.03 -35.73 29.03
CA LYS A 73 24.83 -34.44 29.72
C LYS A 73 24.77 -33.24 28.77
N VAL A 74 25.58 -33.25 27.72
CA VAL A 74 25.61 -32.18 26.69
C VAL A 74 24.27 -32.04 25.95
N THR A 75 23.64 -33.16 25.58
CA THR A 75 22.34 -33.17 24.91
C THR A 75 21.24 -32.54 25.77
N LYS A 76 21.23 -32.86 27.06
CA LYS A 76 20.24 -32.28 28.00
C LYS A 76 20.42 -30.79 28.24
N VAL A 77 21.67 -30.32 28.36
CA VAL A 77 21.97 -28.89 28.52
C VAL A 77 21.60 -28.10 27.25
N THR A 78 21.93 -28.60 26.06
CA THR A 78 21.60 -27.94 24.80
C THR A 78 20.09 -27.83 24.60
N GLY A 79 19.33 -28.89 24.95
CA GLY A 79 17.87 -28.86 24.87
C GLY A 79 17.23 -27.87 25.85
N LEU A 80 17.74 -27.76 27.06
CA LEU A 80 17.28 -26.78 28.06
C LEU A 80 17.58 -25.34 27.61
N LEU A 81 18.76 -25.08 27.01
CA LEU A 81 19.12 -23.77 26.48
C LEU A 81 18.22 -23.37 25.29
N LEU A 82 17.94 -24.29 24.38
CA LEU A 82 17.02 -24.05 23.29
C LEU A 82 15.60 -23.77 23.77
N ALA A 83 15.10 -24.55 24.72
CA ALA A 83 13.80 -24.32 25.33
C ALA A 83 13.75 -22.96 26.06
N GLY A 84 14.80 -22.60 26.79
CA GLY A 84 14.93 -21.31 27.45
C GLY A 84 14.96 -20.13 26.47
N LEU A 85 15.68 -20.25 25.36
CA LEU A 85 15.72 -19.25 24.29
C LEU A 85 14.36 -19.07 23.60
N LEU A 86 13.60 -20.16 23.42
CA LEU A 86 12.26 -20.10 22.84
C LEU A 86 11.24 -19.47 23.80
N ILE A 87 11.32 -19.79 25.10
CA ILE A 87 10.47 -19.14 26.11
C ILE A 87 10.82 -17.65 26.21
N LEU A 88 12.10 -17.31 26.19
CA LEU A 88 12.56 -15.92 26.21
C LEU A 88 12.11 -15.17 24.94
N SER A 89 12.22 -15.80 23.78
CA SER A 89 11.70 -15.27 22.51
C SER A 89 10.19 -15.03 22.59
N TRP A 90 9.43 -15.99 23.13
CA TRP A 90 7.99 -15.82 23.34
C TRP A 90 7.67 -14.67 24.30
N GLN A 91 8.42 -14.51 25.38
CA GLN A 91 8.23 -13.41 26.33
C GLN A 91 8.61 -12.05 25.73
N LEU A 92 9.65 -11.99 24.92
CA LEU A 92 10.12 -10.73 24.31
C LEU A 92 9.31 -10.31 23.09
N PHE A 93 8.82 -11.26 22.29
CA PHE A 93 8.17 -10.99 21.02
C PHE A 93 6.69 -11.42 20.96
N GLY A 94 6.25 -12.27 21.88
CA GLY A 94 4.88 -12.81 21.93
C GLY A 94 3.86 -11.87 22.58
N GLN A 95 4.31 -10.85 23.31
CA GLN A 95 3.45 -9.80 23.83
C GLN A 95 3.70 -8.53 23.02
N ALA A 96 3.06 -8.43 21.87
CA ALA A 96 2.91 -7.11 21.25
C ALA A 96 2.24 -6.20 22.27
N ALA A 97 2.89 -5.08 22.62
CA ALA A 97 2.28 -4.09 23.50
C ALA A 97 0.88 -3.74 22.95
N PRO A 98 -0.13 -3.64 23.83
CA PRO A 98 -1.47 -3.30 23.37
C PRO A 98 -1.41 -1.99 22.58
N VAL A 99 -1.79 -2.04 21.30
CA VAL A 99 -1.81 -0.86 20.46
C VAL A 99 -2.96 0.01 20.93
N ALA A 100 -2.64 1.20 21.43
CA ALA A 100 -3.66 2.12 21.94
C ALA A 100 -4.72 2.40 20.86
N GLY A 101 -6.00 2.30 21.25
CA GLY A 101 -7.12 2.54 20.34
C GLY A 101 -7.32 1.47 19.26
N LEU A 102 -6.69 0.30 19.34
CA LEU A 102 -6.91 -0.78 18.39
C LEU A 102 -8.35 -1.29 18.48
N VAL A 103 -9.10 -1.18 17.37
CA VAL A 103 -10.48 -1.64 17.22
C VAL A 103 -10.51 -2.99 16.52
N TYR A 104 -9.66 -3.15 15.49
CA TYR A 104 -9.59 -4.34 14.67
C TYR A 104 -8.18 -4.57 14.12
N GLN A 105 -7.79 -5.84 13.96
CA GLN A 105 -6.54 -6.24 13.30
C GLN A 105 -6.72 -7.58 12.61
N GLU A 106 -6.25 -7.66 11.37
CA GLU A 106 -6.19 -8.87 10.56
C GLU A 106 -4.97 -8.84 9.63
N ASP A 107 -4.34 -10.00 9.43
CA ASP A 107 -3.30 -10.16 8.41
C ASP A 107 -3.97 -10.61 7.11
N SER A 108 -3.98 -9.74 6.09
CA SER A 108 -4.37 -10.10 4.74
C SER A 108 -3.22 -10.84 4.03
N PRO A 109 -3.44 -11.43 2.84
CA PRO A 109 -2.35 -11.99 2.04
C PRO A 109 -1.27 -10.97 1.64
N TYR A 110 -1.55 -9.67 1.76
CA TYR A 110 -0.71 -8.59 1.27
C TYR A 110 -0.04 -7.79 2.39
N GLN A 111 -0.75 -7.57 3.51
CA GLN A 111 -0.33 -6.66 4.57
C GLN A 111 -1.11 -6.87 5.86
N GLN A 112 -0.63 -6.34 6.97
CA GLN A 112 -1.40 -6.27 8.19
C GLN A 112 -2.36 -5.09 8.12
N VAL A 113 -3.66 -5.37 8.23
CA VAL A 113 -4.72 -4.35 8.22
C VAL A 113 -5.18 -4.10 9.64
N ARG A 114 -5.14 -2.86 10.10
CA ARG A 114 -5.60 -2.45 11.42
C ARG A 114 -6.56 -1.28 11.32
N VAL A 115 -7.59 -1.30 12.18
CA VAL A 115 -8.45 -0.15 12.44
C VAL A 115 -8.16 0.35 13.85
N ARG A 116 -7.93 1.64 13.98
CA ARG A 116 -7.67 2.29 15.26
C ARG A 116 -8.56 3.49 15.43
N ASP A 117 -8.98 3.73 16.66
CA ASP A 117 -9.73 4.91 17.06
C ASP A 117 -8.92 5.75 18.07
N ASP A 118 -9.07 7.04 17.99
CA ASP A 118 -8.87 7.96 19.11
C ASP A 118 -10.20 8.69 19.41
N ASP A 119 -10.15 9.76 20.19
CA ASP A 119 -11.35 10.48 20.59
C ASP A 119 -12.11 11.11 19.41
N LEU A 120 -11.40 11.51 18.35
CA LEU A 120 -11.93 12.26 17.21
C LEU A 120 -11.97 11.46 15.92
N PHE A 121 -10.98 10.60 15.72
CA PHE A 121 -10.70 9.99 14.43
C PHE A 121 -10.72 8.47 14.47
N ARG A 122 -11.01 7.89 13.31
CA ARG A 122 -10.77 6.49 12.97
C ARG A 122 -9.70 6.42 11.88
N TYR A 123 -8.73 5.53 12.08
CA TYR A 123 -7.58 5.35 11.20
C TYR A 123 -7.57 3.97 10.59
N LEU A 124 -7.37 3.89 9.27
CA LEU A 124 -6.95 2.68 8.59
C LEU A 124 -5.42 2.65 8.56
N VAL A 125 -4.85 1.63 9.17
CA VAL A 125 -3.39 1.44 9.24
C VAL A 125 -3.04 0.17 8.48
N LEU A 126 -2.27 0.30 7.43
CA LEU A 126 -1.74 -0.81 6.65
C LEU A 126 -0.26 -0.98 6.99
N ASP A 127 0.11 -2.14 7.52
CA ASP A 127 1.39 -2.40 8.17
C ASP A 127 1.67 -1.36 9.28
N ARG A 128 2.43 -0.33 8.98
CA ARG A 128 2.83 0.73 9.93
C ARG A 128 2.44 2.13 9.46
N THR A 129 1.73 2.25 8.34
CA THR A 129 1.42 3.52 7.68
C THR A 129 -0.09 3.81 7.74
N TRP A 130 -0.46 5.04 8.01
CA TRP A 130 -1.85 5.49 7.92
C TRP A 130 -2.23 5.69 6.45
N HIS A 131 -3.28 5.00 6.02
CA HIS A 131 -3.80 5.08 4.65
C HIS A 131 -5.13 5.82 4.55
N ALA A 132 -5.94 5.80 5.61
CA ALA A 132 -7.15 6.61 5.65
C ALA A 132 -7.39 7.15 7.07
N VAL A 133 -8.03 8.31 7.14
CA VAL A 133 -8.49 8.94 8.38
C VAL A 133 -9.89 9.48 8.17
N MET A 134 -10.76 9.19 9.12
CA MET A 134 -12.16 9.56 9.09
C MET A 134 -12.54 10.24 10.40
N TRP A 135 -13.25 11.36 10.31
CA TRP A 135 -13.92 11.94 11.47
C TRP A 135 -15.00 10.97 11.97
N ARG A 136 -14.97 10.65 13.28
CA ARG A 136 -16.00 9.77 13.87
C ARG A 136 -17.35 10.46 13.98
N SER A 137 -17.36 11.79 14.14
CA SER A 137 -18.57 12.59 14.21
C SER A 137 -19.15 12.98 12.85
N ASP A 138 -18.34 12.95 11.79
CA ASP A 138 -18.74 13.28 10.42
C ASP A 138 -17.98 12.39 9.42
N PRO A 139 -18.42 11.13 9.26
CA PRO A 139 -17.73 10.15 8.44
C PRO A 139 -17.61 10.49 6.95
N ALA A 140 -18.45 11.39 6.45
CA ALA A 140 -18.49 11.74 5.04
C ALA A 140 -17.53 12.87 4.66
N THR A 141 -17.15 13.71 5.61
CA THR A 141 -16.23 14.83 5.36
C THR A 141 -14.83 14.32 5.05
N LEU A 142 -14.23 14.83 3.97
CA LEU A 142 -12.84 14.55 3.60
C LEU A 142 -11.91 15.27 4.59
N PHE A 143 -11.16 14.50 5.37
CA PHE A 143 -10.23 15.04 6.35
C PHE A 143 -8.85 15.36 5.75
N LEU A 144 -8.35 14.51 4.86
CA LEU A 144 -7.02 14.64 4.29
C LEU A 144 -6.97 15.71 3.21
N PRO A 145 -6.09 16.74 3.32
CA PRO A 145 -6.03 17.81 2.33
C PRO A 145 -5.78 17.33 0.91
N TYR A 146 -4.99 16.29 0.71
CA TYR A 146 -4.74 15.75 -0.62
C TYR A 146 -6.04 15.20 -1.26
N SER A 147 -6.88 14.53 -0.49
CA SER A 147 -8.15 13.99 -1.00
C SER A 147 -9.16 15.10 -1.31
N GLN A 148 -9.13 16.21 -0.54
CA GLN A 148 -9.92 17.40 -0.82
C GLN A 148 -9.52 18.07 -2.15
N LEU A 149 -8.24 18.01 -2.52
CA LEU A 149 -7.77 18.50 -3.82
C LEU A 149 -8.06 17.48 -4.94
N MET A 150 -7.86 16.18 -4.69
CA MET A 150 -8.09 15.16 -5.72
C MET A 150 -9.54 15.15 -6.23
N VAL A 151 -10.54 15.34 -5.36
CA VAL A 151 -11.94 15.41 -5.79
C VAL A 151 -12.21 16.58 -6.73
N ALA A 152 -11.36 17.62 -6.73
CA ALA A 152 -11.52 18.74 -7.64
C ALA A 152 -11.41 18.36 -9.13
N ALA A 153 -10.80 17.22 -9.44
CA ALA A 153 -10.76 16.69 -10.81
C ALA A 153 -12.16 16.53 -11.45
N VAL A 154 -13.19 16.20 -10.65
CA VAL A 154 -14.55 16.04 -11.15
C VAL A 154 -15.13 17.36 -11.71
N ALA A 155 -14.72 18.50 -11.14
CA ALA A 155 -15.16 19.83 -11.59
C ALA A 155 -14.47 20.30 -12.89
N LEU A 156 -13.37 19.69 -13.26
CA LEU A 156 -12.62 20.05 -14.47
C LEU A 156 -13.20 19.42 -15.72
N THR A 157 -13.97 18.35 -15.59
CA THR A 157 -14.66 17.67 -16.67
C THR A 157 -16.07 18.26 -16.86
N PRO A 158 -16.49 18.62 -18.09
CA PRO A 158 -17.86 19.00 -18.34
C PRO A 158 -18.82 17.81 -18.14
N ASP A 159 -19.84 17.98 -17.30
CA ASP A 159 -20.91 16.99 -17.06
C ASP A 159 -20.42 15.54 -16.85
N PRO A 160 -19.59 15.27 -15.83
CA PRO A 160 -19.03 13.95 -15.60
C PRO A 160 -20.11 12.92 -15.27
N LYS A 161 -20.07 11.77 -15.95
CA LYS A 161 -21.03 10.66 -15.79
C LYS A 161 -20.38 9.41 -15.20
N ARG A 162 -19.09 9.19 -15.49
CA ARG A 162 -18.36 7.99 -15.09
C ARG A 162 -17.01 8.30 -14.49
N GLY A 163 -16.77 7.76 -13.29
CA GLY A 163 -15.51 7.86 -12.58
C GLY A 163 -14.89 6.50 -12.30
N LEU A 164 -13.56 6.47 -12.19
CA LEU A 164 -12.78 5.32 -11.77
C LEU A 164 -11.85 5.72 -10.62
N ILE A 165 -11.92 5.00 -9.51
CA ILE A 165 -10.98 5.13 -8.40
C ILE A 165 -10.10 3.87 -8.38
N LEU A 166 -8.79 4.05 -8.49
CA LEU A 166 -7.78 3.01 -8.32
C LEU A 166 -7.12 3.21 -6.94
N GLY A 167 -7.44 2.29 -6.01
CA GLY A 167 -7.12 2.37 -4.59
C GLY A 167 -8.32 2.89 -3.78
N HIS A 168 -8.79 2.07 -2.83
CA HIS A 168 -10.01 2.37 -2.07
C HIS A 168 -9.72 2.93 -0.68
N GLY A 169 -8.75 2.33 0.01
CA GLY A 169 -8.46 2.66 1.40
C GLY A 169 -9.71 2.59 2.29
N GLY A 170 -9.96 3.63 3.07
CA GLY A 170 -11.19 3.75 3.89
C GLY A 170 -12.43 4.22 3.13
N GLY A 171 -12.40 4.27 1.81
CA GLY A 171 -13.54 4.68 0.99
C GLY A 171 -13.90 6.17 1.07
N SER A 172 -13.03 7.02 1.59
CA SER A 172 -13.34 8.43 1.83
C SER A 172 -13.73 9.17 0.57
N LEU A 173 -12.98 8.97 -0.53
CA LEU A 173 -13.24 9.62 -1.80
C LEU A 173 -14.58 9.18 -2.39
N ALA A 174 -14.81 7.86 -2.46
CA ALA A 174 -16.03 7.28 -3.00
C ALA A 174 -17.27 7.69 -2.18
N LYS A 175 -17.16 7.70 -0.86
CA LYS A 175 -18.21 8.10 0.07
C LYS A 175 -18.60 9.57 -0.10
N TRP A 176 -17.61 10.46 -0.21
CA TRP A 176 -17.85 11.86 -0.46
C TRP A 176 -18.52 12.11 -1.82
N LEU A 177 -18.02 11.43 -2.87
CA LEU A 177 -18.62 11.51 -4.21
C LEU A 177 -20.07 11.01 -4.22
N ALA A 178 -20.40 9.95 -3.50
CA ALA A 178 -21.78 9.46 -3.38
C ALA A 178 -22.76 10.51 -2.84
N GLN A 179 -22.30 11.41 -1.97
CA GLN A 179 -23.14 12.45 -1.38
C GLN A 179 -23.25 13.69 -2.26
N VAL A 180 -22.13 14.13 -2.84
CA VAL A 180 -22.06 15.43 -3.53
C VAL A 180 -22.30 15.30 -5.04
N TRP A 181 -22.00 14.13 -5.59
CA TRP A 181 -22.17 13.80 -7.01
C TRP A 181 -22.97 12.48 -7.19
N PRO A 182 -24.20 12.41 -6.65
CA PRO A 182 -24.97 11.16 -6.63
C PRO A 182 -25.31 10.63 -8.03
N GLU A 183 -25.20 11.45 -9.07
CA GLU A 183 -25.40 11.09 -10.47
C GLU A 183 -24.18 10.42 -11.12
N LEU A 184 -23.00 10.46 -10.46
CA LEU A 184 -21.77 9.88 -10.98
C LEU A 184 -21.78 8.36 -10.82
N GLU A 185 -21.70 7.62 -11.91
CA GLU A 185 -21.45 6.18 -11.88
C GLU A 185 -19.97 5.93 -11.55
N LEU A 186 -19.66 5.13 -10.53
CA LEU A 186 -18.32 4.99 -10.00
C LEU A 186 -17.88 3.55 -9.95
N ASP A 187 -16.78 3.24 -10.62
CA ASP A 187 -16.03 2.00 -10.45
C ASP A 187 -14.89 2.24 -9.44
N VAL A 188 -14.80 1.39 -8.42
CA VAL A 188 -13.79 1.46 -7.36
C VAL A 188 -13.00 0.16 -7.35
N VAL A 189 -11.69 0.24 -7.49
CA VAL A 189 -10.81 -0.92 -7.59
C VAL A 189 -9.85 -0.95 -6.40
N GLU A 190 -9.88 -2.05 -5.66
CA GLU A 190 -8.99 -2.32 -4.53
C GLU A 190 -8.48 -3.76 -4.64
N PHE A 191 -7.18 -3.96 -4.43
CA PHE A 191 -6.61 -5.30 -4.58
C PHE A 191 -6.76 -6.16 -3.32
N ASP A 192 -6.89 -5.54 -2.13
CA ASP A 192 -6.99 -6.24 -0.86
C ASP A 192 -8.45 -6.37 -0.39
N PRO A 193 -9.04 -7.59 -0.39
CA PRO A 193 -10.41 -7.79 0.03
C PRO A 193 -10.66 -7.42 1.50
N VAL A 194 -9.61 -7.46 2.35
CA VAL A 194 -9.74 -7.05 3.76
C VAL A 194 -9.93 -5.54 3.84
N VAL A 195 -9.21 -4.75 3.03
CA VAL A 195 -9.38 -3.30 2.98
C VAL A 195 -10.79 -2.93 2.53
N VAL A 196 -11.33 -3.60 1.49
CA VAL A 196 -12.73 -3.39 1.05
C VAL A 196 -13.73 -3.66 2.17
N ARG A 197 -13.54 -4.76 2.90
CA ARG A 197 -14.39 -5.10 4.04
C ARG A 197 -14.28 -4.05 5.15
N MET A 198 -13.08 -3.60 5.49
CA MET A 198 -12.87 -2.58 6.51
C MET A 198 -13.52 -1.25 6.16
N ALA A 199 -13.49 -0.85 4.88
CA ALA A 199 -14.19 0.34 4.42
C ALA A 199 -15.69 0.28 4.69
N GLN A 200 -16.30 -0.88 4.53
CA GLN A 200 -17.74 -1.09 4.77
C GLN A 200 -18.07 -1.21 6.27
N GLU A 201 -17.32 -2.03 7.02
CA GLU A 201 -17.63 -2.35 8.41
C GLU A 201 -17.24 -1.24 9.40
N TYR A 202 -16.17 -0.49 9.09
CA TYR A 202 -15.60 0.47 10.03
C TYR A 202 -15.59 1.91 9.51
N PHE A 203 -15.53 2.13 8.19
CA PHE A 203 -15.43 3.48 7.64
C PHE A 203 -16.73 3.97 7.00
N GLU A 204 -17.86 3.31 7.28
CA GLU A 204 -19.20 3.77 6.88
C GLU A 204 -19.37 3.90 5.35
N TYR A 205 -18.59 3.18 4.56
CA TYR A 205 -18.76 3.16 3.12
C TYR A 205 -19.77 2.07 2.72
N HIS A 206 -20.99 2.49 2.47
CA HIS A 206 -22.06 1.63 1.94
C HIS A 206 -22.27 2.03 0.47
N PRO A 207 -21.72 1.27 -0.51
CA PRO A 207 -21.80 1.65 -1.91
C PRO A 207 -23.25 1.78 -2.37
N PRO A 208 -23.66 2.93 -2.94
CA PRO A 208 -24.97 3.04 -3.57
C PRO A 208 -25.01 2.21 -4.86
N ALA A 209 -26.20 2.06 -5.47
CA ALA A 209 -26.40 1.15 -6.58
C ALA A 209 -25.55 1.49 -7.85
N ASN A 210 -25.13 2.73 -7.98
CA ASN A 210 -24.27 3.22 -9.06
C ASN A 210 -22.76 3.21 -8.71
N HIS A 211 -22.35 2.63 -7.57
CA HIS A 211 -20.96 2.41 -7.21
C HIS A 211 -20.64 0.92 -7.25
N HIS A 212 -19.67 0.54 -8.08
CA HIS A 212 -19.25 -0.85 -8.28
C HIS A 212 -17.85 -1.06 -7.70
N VAL A 213 -17.74 -1.92 -6.69
CA VAL A 213 -16.45 -2.23 -6.04
C VAL A 213 -15.88 -3.52 -6.61
N PHE A 214 -14.64 -3.47 -7.11
CA PHE A 214 -13.94 -4.60 -7.70
C PHE A 214 -12.71 -4.94 -6.85
N VAL A 215 -12.65 -6.18 -6.36
CA VAL A 215 -11.44 -6.71 -5.72
C VAL A 215 -10.50 -7.23 -6.81
N LYS A 216 -9.60 -6.36 -7.30
CA LYS A 216 -8.72 -6.65 -8.42
C LYS A 216 -7.48 -5.75 -8.38
N ASP A 217 -6.37 -6.20 -8.97
CA ASP A 217 -5.22 -5.33 -9.23
C ASP A 217 -5.62 -4.20 -10.18
N ALA A 218 -5.18 -2.97 -9.86
CA ALA A 218 -5.55 -1.75 -10.59
C ALA A 218 -5.18 -1.81 -12.07
N ARG A 219 -3.96 -2.29 -12.39
CA ARG A 219 -3.50 -2.36 -13.78
C ARG A 219 -4.23 -3.44 -14.56
N VAL A 220 -4.46 -4.59 -13.93
CA VAL A 220 -5.24 -5.67 -14.56
C VAL A 220 -6.66 -5.19 -14.85
N PHE A 221 -7.27 -4.43 -13.95
CA PHE A 221 -8.59 -3.84 -14.19
C PHE A 221 -8.58 -2.88 -15.37
N VAL A 222 -7.65 -1.90 -15.40
CA VAL A 222 -7.53 -0.89 -16.46
C VAL A 222 -7.32 -1.54 -17.82
N ARG A 223 -6.54 -2.61 -17.88
CA ARG A 223 -6.27 -3.34 -19.12
C ARG A 223 -7.49 -4.11 -19.62
N ASP A 224 -8.22 -4.76 -18.70
CA ASP A 224 -9.33 -5.65 -19.04
C ASP A 224 -10.64 -4.89 -19.32
N THR A 225 -10.84 -3.70 -18.74
CA THR A 225 -12.06 -2.92 -18.98
C THR A 225 -12.04 -2.25 -20.35
N GLU A 226 -13.19 -2.20 -21.01
CA GLU A 226 -13.41 -1.40 -22.23
C GLU A 226 -14.09 -0.06 -21.93
N VAL A 227 -14.49 0.15 -20.67
CA VAL A 227 -15.19 1.35 -20.22
C VAL A 227 -14.27 2.57 -20.32
N LYS A 228 -14.86 3.70 -20.73
CA LYS A 228 -14.22 5.02 -20.72
C LYS A 228 -14.74 5.85 -19.55
N TYR A 229 -13.86 6.63 -18.96
CA TYR A 229 -14.13 7.43 -17.78
C TYR A 229 -13.94 8.91 -18.05
N ASP A 230 -14.74 9.72 -17.37
CA ASP A 230 -14.61 11.16 -17.38
C ASP A 230 -13.58 11.64 -16.37
N VAL A 231 -13.46 10.89 -15.27
CA VAL A 231 -12.42 11.12 -14.25
C VAL A 231 -11.81 9.80 -13.82
N ILE A 232 -10.48 9.76 -13.75
CA ILE A 232 -9.73 8.64 -13.14
C ILE A 232 -8.93 9.19 -11.97
N TRP A 233 -9.16 8.66 -10.77
CA TRP A 233 -8.37 8.93 -9.59
C TRP A 233 -7.42 7.75 -9.33
N VAL A 234 -6.12 8.03 -9.22
CA VAL A 234 -5.10 7.05 -8.86
C VAL A 234 -4.59 7.39 -7.46
N ASP A 235 -5.02 6.61 -6.48
CA ASP A 235 -4.66 6.73 -5.06
C ASP A 235 -4.26 5.35 -4.51
N ALA A 236 -3.47 4.61 -5.29
CA ALA A 236 -3.06 3.24 -5.01
C ALA A 236 -1.66 3.22 -4.39
N PHE A 237 -1.56 2.72 -3.16
CA PHE A 237 -0.31 2.62 -2.43
C PHE A 237 -0.09 1.21 -1.89
N ALA A 238 1.14 0.71 -2.03
CA ALA A 238 1.66 -0.40 -1.27
C ALA A 238 2.62 0.17 -0.22
N ARG A 239 2.26 0.06 1.06
CA ARG A 239 2.94 0.75 2.18
C ARG A 239 2.86 2.28 2.00
N HIS A 240 3.95 2.92 1.56
CA HIS A 240 4.04 4.38 1.34
C HIS A 240 4.46 4.76 -0.08
N LEU A 241 4.48 3.79 -1.00
CA LEU A 241 4.86 3.99 -2.40
C LEU A 241 3.75 3.52 -3.33
N ILE A 242 3.65 4.12 -4.50
CA ILE A 242 2.86 3.56 -5.60
C ILE A 242 3.57 2.27 -6.05
N PRO A 243 2.87 1.15 -6.27
CA PRO A 243 3.47 -0.05 -6.83
C PRO A 243 4.16 0.25 -8.18
N PHE A 244 5.37 -0.27 -8.37
CA PHE A 244 6.20 0.07 -9.54
C PHE A 244 5.48 -0.15 -10.88
N HIS A 245 4.68 -1.20 -11.01
CA HIS A 245 3.91 -1.52 -12.23
C HIS A 245 2.78 -0.52 -12.53
N LEU A 246 2.48 0.41 -11.61
CA LEU A 246 1.56 1.53 -11.78
C LEU A 246 2.29 2.86 -12.04
N THR A 247 3.58 2.83 -12.37
CA THR A 247 4.39 4.03 -12.62
C THR A 247 5.06 4.02 -14.00
N THR A 248 4.73 3.08 -14.87
CA THR A 248 5.37 2.85 -16.18
C THR A 248 4.67 3.60 -17.32
N VAL A 249 5.40 3.82 -18.41
CA VAL A 249 4.85 4.40 -19.66
C VAL A 249 3.64 3.63 -20.15
N GLU A 250 3.71 2.30 -20.08
CA GLU A 250 2.66 1.39 -20.52
C GLU A 250 1.40 1.60 -19.68
N PHE A 251 1.52 1.65 -18.37
CA PHE A 251 0.37 1.89 -17.48
C PHE A 251 -0.26 3.26 -17.71
N PHE A 252 0.54 4.33 -17.81
CA PHE A 252 -0.02 5.67 -18.08
C PHE A 252 -0.67 5.78 -19.46
N SER A 253 -0.15 5.05 -20.45
CA SER A 253 -0.77 4.94 -21.76
C SER A 253 -2.10 4.17 -21.71
N GLU A 254 -2.15 3.09 -20.93
CA GLU A 254 -3.38 2.34 -20.64
C GLU A 254 -4.42 3.26 -19.98
N LEU A 255 -4.04 4.04 -18.93
CA LEU A 255 -4.93 5.02 -18.30
C LEU A 255 -5.44 6.07 -19.29
N ARG A 256 -4.54 6.67 -20.09
CA ARG A 256 -4.93 7.65 -21.11
C ARG A 256 -5.93 7.06 -22.10
N SER A 257 -5.74 5.79 -22.47
CA SER A 257 -6.66 5.08 -23.35
C SER A 257 -8.05 4.87 -22.75
N ARG A 258 -8.20 4.89 -21.44
CA ARG A 258 -9.49 4.73 -20.71
C ARG A 258 -10.16 6.07 -20.38
N LEU A 259 -9.54 7.20 -20.64
CA LEU A 259 -10.19 8.49 -20.51
C LEU A 259 -11.03 8.83 -21.75
N ASN A 260 -12.18 9.46 -21.50
CA ASN A 260 -12.93 10.16 -22.53
C ASN A 260 -12.11 11.36 -23.05
N PRO A 261 -12.42 11.94 -24.23
CA PRO A 261 -11.66 13.06 -24.79
C PRO A 261 -11.51 14.25 -23.85
N ASN A 262 -12.54 14.55 -23.04
CA ASN A 262 -12.53 15.61 -22.03
C ASN A 262 -12.29 15.04 -20.61
N GLY A 263 -11.78 13.83 -20.50
CA GLY A 263 -11.54 13.19 -19.23
C GLY A 263 -10.29 13.69 -18.54
N VAL A 264 -10.30 13.66 -17.19
CA VAL A 264 -9.21 14.14 -16.31
C VAL A 264 -8.67 13.00 -15.49
N LEU A 265 -7.35 12.89 -15.44
CA LEU A 265 -6.60 12.09 -14.48
C LEU A 265 -6.30 12.94 -13.23
N ALA A 266 -6.52 12.40 -12.05
CA ALA A 266 -5.96 12.87 -10.78
C ALA A 266 -5.09 11.77 -10.17
N LEU A 267 -3.80 12.04 -9.99
CA LEU A 267 -2.85 11.07 -9.43
C LEU A 267 -2.26 11.61 -8.14
N ASN A 268 -2.26 10.79 -7.09
CA ASN A 268 -1.59 11.06 -5.82
C ASN A 268 -0.26 10.30 -5.76
N LEU A 269 0.82 11.04 -5.47
CA LEU A 269 2.16 10.50 -5.24
C LEU A 269 2.68 10.99 -3.90
N ALA A 270 2.89 10.10 -2.94
CA ALA A 270 3.54 10.46 -1.69
C ALA A 270 5.04 10.70 -1.94
N SER A 271 5.57 11.84 -1.46
CA SER A 271 6.97 12.23 -1.63
C SER A 271 7.42 13.08 -0.46
N SER A 272 8.70 13.02 -0.11
CA SER A 272 9.29 13.97 0.84
C SER A 272 9.63 15.31 0.20
N GLY A 273 9.59 15.42 -1.12
CA GLY A 273 9.99 16.63 -1.86
C GLY A 273 11.50 16.86 -1.91
N GLU A 274 12.31 16.00 -1.27
CA GLU A 274 13.78 16.16 -1.16
C GLU A 274 14.52 14.85 -1.44
N GLY A 275 15.80 14.94 -1.75
CA GLY A 275 16.71 13.79 -1.90
C GLY A 275 16.24 12.77 -2.94
N GLY A 276 16.31 11.50 -2.63
CA GLY A 276 15.91 10.41 -3.52
C GLY A 276 14.39 10.34 -3.77
N ASP A 277 13.58 10.87 -2.86
CA ASP A 277 12.13 10.97 -3.09
C ASP A 277 11.81 11.96 -4.21
N LEU A 278 12.57 13.06 -4.31
CA LEU A 278 12.47 13.99 -5.42
C LEU A 278 12.91 13.33 -6.74
N GLN A 279 13.92 12.48 -6.72
CA GLN A 279 14.34 11.70 -7.90
C GLN A 279 13.24 10.73 -8.35
N ARG A 280 12.61 10.02 -7.41
CA ARG A 280 11.44 9.17 -7.71
C ARG A 280 10.28 9.96 -8.29
N ALA A 281 9.92 11.07 -7.65
CA ALA A 281 8.85 11.94 -8.15
C ALA A 281 9.18 12.46 -9.56
N SER A 282 10.43 12.89 -9.81
CA SER A 282 10.87 13.33 -11.13
C SER A 282 10.79 12.21 -12.17
N ALA A 283 11.13 10.97 -11.82
CA ALA A 283 11.00 9.82 -12.71
C ALA A 283 9.53 9.53 -13.05
N VAL A 284 8.63 9.54 -12.05
CA VAL A 284 7.18 9.38 -12.28
C VAL A 284 6.63 10.49 -13.15
N VAL A 285 6.99 11.75 -12.89
CA VAL A 285 6.54 12.90 -13.70
C VAL A 285 7.05 12.82 -15.14
N GLN A 286 8.33 12.45 -15.33
CA GLN A 286 8.89 12.26 -16.67
C GLN A 286 8.14 11.17 -17.43
N THR A 287 7.83 10.07 -16.75
CA THR A 287 7.08 8.95 -17.33
C THR A 287 5.62 9.34 -17.61
N LEU A 288 4.95 10.01 -16.65
CA LEU A 288 3.57 10.46 -16.78
C LEU A 288 3.39 11.41 -17.98
N LYS A 289 4.38 12.28 -18.23
CA LYS A 289 4.36 13.23 -19.38
C LYS A 289 4.40 12.54 -20.73
N THR A 290 4.77 11.29 -20.85
CA THR A 290 4.69 10.56 -22.12
C THR A 290 3.25 10.34 -22.58
N ALA A 291 2.31 10.18 -21.64
CA ALA A 291 0.89 10.00 -21.92
C ALA A 291 0.06 11.28 -21.66
N PHE A 292 0.52 12.16 -20.78
CA PHE A 292 -0.13 13.40 -20.36
C PHE A 292 0.86 14.56 -20.50
N PRO A 293 1.00 15.16 -21.69
CA PRO A 293 2.04 16.17 -21.98
C PRO A 293 1.95 17.40 -21.08
N THR A 294 0.73 17.81 -20.74
CA THR A 294 0.47 18.92 -19.83
C THR A 294 0.02 18.38 -18.47
N LEU A 295 0.67 18.86 -17.42
CA LEU A 295 0.35 18.49 -16.03
C LEU A 295 0.25 19.75 -15.17
N GLU A 296 -0.80 19.84 -14.38
CA GLU A 296 -0.84 20.71 -13.23
C GLU A 296 -0.41 19.90 -12.00
N SER A 297 0.48 20.44 -11.19
CA SER A 297 1.04 19.74 -10.02
C SER A 297 1.01 20.59 -8.76
N PHE A 298 0.69 19.94 -7.62
CA PHE A 298 0.48 20.58 -6.33
C PHE A 298 1.20 19.80 -5.23
N GLY A 299 1.89 20.50 -4.32
CA GLY A 299 2.52 19.90 -3.14
C GLY A 299 1.65 20.12 -1.91
N VAL A 300 0.94 19.10 -1.46
CA VAL A 300 -0.05 19.20 -0.38
C VAL A 300 0.49 18.56 0.89
N LYS A 301 0.63 19.37 1.95
CA LYS A 301 1.09 18.88 3.27
C LYS A 301 -0.08 18.31 4.06
N GLY A 302 0.15 17.19 4.74
CA GLY A 302 -0.84 16.60 5.65
C GLY A 302 -0.95 17.41 6.96
N PRO A 303 -2.09 17.36 7.66
CA PRO A 303 -2.34 18.18 8.85
C PRO A 303 -1.42 17.86 10.03
N TRP A 304 -0.92 16.62 10.16
CA TRP A 304 0.03 16.20 11.20
C TRP A 304 1.50 16.33 10.81
N ARG A 305 1.77 16.65 9.56
CA ARG A 305 3.15 16.85 9.06
C ARG A 305 3.60 18.32 9.15
N ALA A 306 2.84 19.17 9.82
CA ALA A 306 3.18 20.59 10.01
C ALA A 306 4.57 20.80 10.66
N HIS A 307 5.08 19.80 11.37
CA HIS A 307 6.41 19.83 12.00
C HIS A 307 7.48 19.01 11.25
N GLN A 308 7.09 18.27 10.21
CA GLN A 308 8.02 17.53 9.31
C GLN A 308 8.09 18.30 8.00
N THR A 309 9.19 18.99 7.79
CA THR A 309 9.37 19.99 6.74
C THR A 309 9.35 19.45 5.30
N THR A 310 9.40 18.15 5.07
CA THR A 310 9.71 17.60 3.75
C THR A 310 8.67 16.65 3.15
N ALA A 311 7.81 16.01 3.95
CA ALA A 311 6.86 15.04 3.40
C ALA A 311 5.54 15.68 2.94
N GLU A 312 5.18 15.49 1.69
CA GLU A 312 3.97 16.01 1.06
C GLU A 312 3.32 14.95 0.14
N ASN A 313 2.04 15.13 -0.16
CA ASN A 313 1.39 14.46 -1.26
C ASN A 313 1.50 15.35 -2.50
N LEU A 314 2.06 14.80 -3.56
CA LEU A 314 2.12 15.47 -4.86
C LEU A 314 0.89 15.05 -5.65
N ILE A 315 0.02 16.00 -5.93
CA ILE A 315 -1.19 15.76 -6.72
C ILE A 315 -0.97 16.28 -8.12
N PHE A 316 -1.27 15.43 -9.09
CA PHE A 316 -1.14 15.76 -10.51
C PHE A 316 -2.51 15.71 -11.18
N PHE A 317 -2.83 16.72 -11.95
CA PHE A 317 -3.94 16.70 -12.89
C PHE A 317 -3.40 16.69 -14.33
N GLY A 318 -3.97 15.82 -15.18
CA GLY A 318 -3.63 15.73 -16.60
C GLY A 318 -4.85 15.30 -17.42
N GLY A 319 -4.80 15.49 -18.71
CA GLY A 319 -5.87 15.06 -19.62
C GLY A 319 -6.51 16.22 -20.38
N GLY A 320 -7.56 15.94 -21.17
CA GLY A 320 -8.12 16.85 -22.17
C GLY A 320 -8.31 18.30 -21.73
N PRO A 321 -9.04 18.59 -20.65
CA PRO A 321 -9.19 19.97 -20.18
C PRO A 321 -7.87 20.62 -19.77
N ILE A 322 -6.98 19.88 -19.12
CA ILE A 322 -5.68 20.39 -18.65
C ILE A 322 -4.74 20.68 -19.83
N ASP A 323 -4.83 19.90 -20.91
CA ASP A 323 -4.01 20.08 -22.11
C ASP A 323 -4.31 21.42 -22.83
N THR A 324 -5.51 21.97 -22.67
CA THR A 324 -6.01 23.12 -23.42
C THR A 324 -6.44 24.33 -22.59
N MET A 325 -6.72 24.11 -21.30
CA MET A 325 -7.29 25.12 -20.40
C MET A 325 -6.18 25.92 -19.72
N PRO A 326 -6.21 27.26 -19.77
CA PRO A 326 -5.32 28.09 -18.96
C PRO A 326 -5.56 27.86 -17.47
N TYR A 327 -4.51 27.95 -16.67
CA TYR A 327 -4.60 27.70 -15.22
C TYR A 327 -5.66 28.57 -14.51
N ASP A 328 -5.80 29.83 -14.90
CA ASP A 328 -6.82 30.73 -14.33
C ASP A 328 -8.24 30.21 -14.55
N GLU A 329 -8.46 29.50 -15.65
CA GLU A 329 -9.76 28.87 -15.91
C GLU A 329 -9.94 27.61 -15.05
N VAL A 330 -8.88 26.83 -14.80
CA VAL A 330 -8.89 25.74 -13.82
C VAL A 330 -9.30 26.26 -12.45
N VAL A 331 -8.68 27.34 -12.00
CA VAL A 331 -9.01 28.00 -10.72
C VAL A 331 -10.47 28.44 -10.68
N LYS A 332 -10.96 29.14 -11.70
CA LYS A 332 -12.35 29.61 -11.77
C LYS A 332 -13.36 28.46 -11.70
N ARG A 333 -13.12 27.38 -12.42
CA ARG A 333 -14.00 26.20 -12.39
C ARG A 333 -14.06 25.59 -11.01
N ILE A 334 -12.92 25.38 -10.37
CA ILE A 334 -12.88 24.84 -9.01
C ILE A 334 -13.62 25.78 -8.05
N GLN A 335 -13.36 27.09 -8.12
CA GLN A 335 -14.04 28.09 -7.29
C GLN A 335 -15.56 28.07 -7.48
N SER A 336 -16.04 28.03 -8.71
CA SER A 336 -17.49 27.99 -8.97
C SER A 336 -18.16 26.73 -8.37
N HIS A 337 -17.47 25.58 -8.38
CA HIS A 337 -18.00 24.38 -7.75
C HIS A 337 -17.91 24.41 -6.22
N VAL A 338 -16.92 25.09 -5.64
CA VAL A 338 -16.86 25.37 -4.19
C VAL A 338 -18.03 26.27 -3.78
N GLU A 339 -18.27 27.35 -4.53
CA GLU A 339 -19.41 28.26 -4.27
C GLU A 339 -20.77 27.54 -4.41
N ALA A 340 -20.88 26.63 -5.35
CA ALA A 340 -22.05 25.76 -5.52
C ALA A 340 -22.13 24.61 -4.50
N ARG A 341 -21.20 24.52 -3.53
CA ARG A 341 -21.08 23.43 -2.54
C ARG A 341 -20.92 22.02 -3.15
N ARG A 342 -20.39 21.97 -4.35
CA ARG A 342 -20.06 20.71 -5.06
C ARG A 342 -18.58 20.33 -4.96
N LEU A 343 -17.79 21.09 -4.20
CA LEU A 343 -16.41 20.76 -3.79
C LEU A 343 -16.17 21.22 -2.34
N PRO A 344 -15.19 20.61 -1.64
CA PRO A 344 -14.76 21.07 -0.32
C PRO A 344 -14.27 22.52 -0.38
N PRO A 345 -14.59 23.37 0.62
CA PRO A 345 -14.15 24.76 0.62
C PRO A 345 -12.64 24.93 0.61
N GLU A 346 -11.91 23.97 1.15
CA GLU A 346 -10.45 23.92 1.18
C GLU A 346 -9.82 23.74 -0.20
N ALA A 347 -10.55 23.15 -1.17
CA ALA A 347 -10.03 22.90 -2.51
C ALA A 347 -9.47 24.16 -3.17
N THR A 348 -10.12 25.32 -3.00
CA THR A 348 -9.63 26.59 -3.54
C THR A 348 -8.31 27.02 -2.87
N ALA A 349 -8.21 26.89 -1.54
CA ALA A 349 -6.99 27.25 -0.82
C ALA A 349 -5.80 26.35 -1.18
N LEU A 350 -6.08 25.06 -1.45
CA LEU A 350 -5.07 24.07 -1.85
C LEU A 350 -4.49 24.34 -3.23
N LEU A 351 -5.16 25.10 -4.11
CA LEU A 351 -4.63 25.54 -5.40
C LEU A 351 -3.39 26.45 -5.23
N ALA A 352 -3.24 27.13 -4.10
CA ALA A 352 -2.03 27.92 -3.79
C ALA A 352 -0.77 27.06 -3.62
N ALA A 353 -0.94 25.75 -3.41
CA ALA A 353 0.17 24.78 -3.35
C ALA A 353 0.68 24.35 -4.74
N ARG A 354 0.26 25.05 -5.82
CA ARG A 354 0.72 24.79 -7.19
C ARG A 354 2.24 24.86 -7.28
N ARG A 355 2.84 23.85 -7.87
CA ARG A 355 4.27 23.82 -8.17
C ARG A 355 4.53 24.45 -9.53
N THR A 356 5.23 25.59 -9.53
CA THR A 356 5.60 26.31 -10.75
C THR A 356 7.04 26.04 -11.18
N GLN A 357 7.86 25.48 -10.30
CA GLN A 357 9.23 25.11 -10.61
C GLN A 357 9.26 23.87 -11.53
N PRO A 358 10.13 23.86 -12.54
CA PRO A 358 10.26 22.71 -13.42
C PRO A 358 10.77 21.50 -12.62
N TRP A 359 10.29 20.33 -13.00
CA TRP A 359 10.78 19.05 -12.48
C TRP A 359 12.20 18.81 -13.02
N SER A 360 13.06 18.28 -12.17
CA SER A 360 14.38 17.82 -12.60
C SER A 360 14.23 16.73 -13.66
N PRO A 361 15.18 16.61 -14.60
CA PRO A 361 15.22 15.47 -15.50
C PRO A 361 15.18 14.18 -14.71
N GLY A 362 14.27 13.28 -15.06
CA GLY A 362 14.07 11.99 -14.42
C GLY A 362 14.26 10.84 -15.40
N LEU A 363 14.38 9.65 -14.85
CA LEU A 363 14.36 8.42 -15.63
C LEU A 363 12.95 8.17 -16.15
N THR A 364 12.81 7.72 -17.39
CA THR A 364 11.53 7.20 -17.89
C THR A 364 11.40 5.74 -17.49
N LEU A 365 10.32 5.41 -16.79
CA LEU A 365 10.05 4.06 -16.26
C LEU A 365 9.23 3.27 -17.27
N THR A 366 9.67 2.04 -17.57
CA THR A 366 8.97 1.13 -18.49
C THR A 366 8.74 -0.21 -17.79
N ASP A 367 7.87 -1.06 -18.34
CA ASP A 367 7.66 -2.41 -17.80
C ASP A 367 8.93 -3.26 -17.77
N ASP A 368 9.81 -3.05 -18.74
CA ASP A 368 11.10 -3.77 -18.83
C ASP A 368 12.18 -3.17 -17.92
N TYR A 369 12.04 -1.89 -17.52
CA TYR A 369 13.04 -1.22 -16.69
C TYR A 369 12.41 -0.19 -15.75
N THR A 370 12.15 -0.61 -14.53
CA THR A 370 11.53 0.23 -13.50
C THR A 370 12.29 0.12 -12.17
N PRO A 371 13.44 0.79 -12.03
CA PRO A 371 14.20 0.80 -10.78
C PRO A 371 13.58 1.72 -9.72
N TYR A 372 12.27 1.91 -9.73
CA TYR A 372 11.52 2.84 -8.88
C TYR A 372 11.80 2.64 -7.39
N ASP A 373 11.82 1.37 -6.94
CA ASP A 373 12.11 1.03 -5.54
C ASP A 373 13.57 1.24 -5.15
N LEU A 374 14.47 1.29 -6.12
CA LEU A 374 15.92 1.52 -5.92
C LEU A 374 16.28 3.01 -5.88
N LEU A 375 15.41 3.90 -6.36
CA LEU A 375 15.58 5.34 -6.26
C LEU A 375 15.29 5.81 -4.82
N ILE A 376 15.82 5.09 -3.83
CA ILE A 376 15.56 5.35 -2.42
C ILE A 376 16.40 6.52 -1.94
N GLY A 377 15.74 7.60 -1.57
CA GLY A 377 16.28 8.58 -0.65
C GLY A 377 16.23 8.04 0.78
N SER A 378 17.22 8.32 1.55
CA SER A 378 17.56 7.72 2.83
C SER A 378 16.57 7.94 4.00
N HIS A 379 15.32 8.33 3.80
CA HIS A 379 14.37 8.57 4.90
C HIS A 379 12.90 8.32 4.51
N ALA A 380 12.52 7.06 4.45
CA ALA A 380 11.13 6.74 4.78
C ALA A 380 10.99 6.86 6.29
N VAL A 381 10.48 7.98 6.79
CA VAL A 381 10.20 8.15 8.22
C VAL A 381 8.94 7.34 8.54
N GLU A 382 9.13 6.16 9.12
CA GLU A 382 8.03 5.43 9.75
C GLU A 382 7.50 6.27 10.92
N MET A 383 6.21 6.59 10.88
CA MET A 383 5.57 7.33 11.97
C MET A 383 5.14 6.37 13.07
N SER A 384 5.48 6.69 14.31
CA SER A 384 4.91 5.97 15.45
C SER A 384 3.39 6.24 15.53
N PRO A 385 2.63 5.33 16.16
CA PRO A 385 1.21 5.55 16.44
C PRO A 385 0.90 6.83 17.21
N GLU A 386 1.88 7.39 17.89
CA GLU A 386 1.80 8.62 18.68
C GLU A 386 2.20 9.87 17.87
N GLY A 387 2.42 9.75 16.55
CA GLY A 387 2.84 10.86 15.69
C GLY A 387 4.32 11.24 15.84
N LYS A 388 5.11 10.42 16.53
CA LYS A 388 6.56 10.61 16.66
C LYS A 388 7.30 9.80 15.59
N ALA A 389 8.37 10.38 15.03
CA ALA A 389 9.26 9.64 14.16
C ALA A 389 9.89 8.47 14.94
N LEU A 390 9.86 7.26 14.36
CA LEU A 390 10.61 6.12 14.91
C LEU A 390 12.09 6.32 14.56
N PRO A 391 13.01 5.99 15.48
CA PRO A 391 14.44 6.12 15.27
C PRO A 391 14.98 5.26 14.14
#